data_01452e6e15f9ca351057b710cad1d0aa
#
_entry.id   01452e6e15f9ca351057b710cad1d0aa
#
_cell.length_a   1.000
_cell.length_b   1.000
_cell.length_c   1.000
_cell.angle_alpha   90.00
_cell.angle_beta   90.00
_cell.angle_gamma   90.00
#
_symmetry.space_group_name_H-M   'P 1'
#
loop_
_entity.id
_entity.type
_entity.pdbx_description
1 polymer ?
#
loop_
_entity_poly.entity_id
_entity_poly.type
_entity_poly.pdbx_seq_one_letter_code
_entity_poly.pdbx_strand_id
1 'polypeptide(L)'
;MTILALDASSVSCSACVSENGKILAEAFINTALTHSVTLLANIKKVLEQSEKTIEDIDLIAVTAGPGSFTGVKIGVACAKGLAFERDIPCFAVSSLAAAAENVSLFSGTVIAVMDARRKSFYNAVFKNGKLDR
;
A
#
# COMPACT_ATOMS: atom_id res chain seq x y z
N MET A 1 1.26 5.23 17.37
CA MET A 1 0.30 4.88 16.31
C MET A 1 0.88 3.74 15.49
N THR A 2 0.19 2.64 15.45
CA THR A 2 0.57 1.42 14.72
C THR A 2 -0.26 1.32 13.43
N ILE A 3 0.40 1.21 12.29
CA ILE A 3 -0.22 1.21 10.96
C ILE A 3 0.06 -0.12 10.27
N LEU A 4 -0.99 -0.74 9.75
CA LEU A 4 -0.88 -1.82 8.77
C LEU A 4 -1.05 -1.23 7.36
N ALA A 5 0.00 -1.26 6.55
CA ALA A 5 0.00 -0.78 5.18
C ALA A 5 -0.08 -1.94 4.19
N LEU A 6 -0.95 -1.81 3.19
CA LEU A 6 -1.25 -2.85 2.19
C LEU A 6 -1.10 -2.29 0.77
N ASP A 7 -0.42 -3.03 -0.09
CA ASP A 7 -0.38 -2.75 -1.52
C ASP A 7 -0.60 -4.01 -2.36
N ALA A 8 -1.54 -3.91 -3.29
CA ALA A 8 -1.82 -4.91 -4.31
C ALA A 8 -2.12 -4.24 -5.67
N SER A 9 -1.64 -3.00 -5.86
CA SER A 9 -1.94 -2.19 -7.04
C SER A 9 -1.16 -2.58 -8.28
N SER A 10 -0.13 -3.42 -8.16
CA SER A 10 0.74 -3.87 -9.26
C SER A 10 0.73 -5.40 -9.39
N VAL A 11 1.72 -5.96 -10.11
CA VAL A 11 1.95 -7.42 -10.19
C VAL A 11 2.50 -7.97 -8.89
N SER A 12 3.15 -7.15 -8.10
CA SER A 12 3.61 -7.47 -6.75
C SER A 12 2.52 -7.17 -5.71
N CYS A 13 2.69 -7.78 -4.55
CA CYS A 13 1.81 -7.61 -3.40
C CYS A 13 2.67 -7.47 -2.15
N SER A 14 2.36 -6.51 -1.31
CA SER A 14 3.11 -6.27 -0.08
C SER A 14 2.21 -5.90 1.10
N ALA A 15 2.73 -6.15 2.30
CA ALA A 15 2.18 -5.70 3.56
C ALA A 15 3.31 -5.22 4.48
N CYS A 16 3.03 -4.24 5.31
CA CYS A 16 4.00 -3.66 6.24
C CYS A 16 3.30 -3.26 7.54
N VAL A 17 3.95 -3.52 8.67
CA VAL A 17 3.55 -2.98 9.97
C VAL A 17 4.59 -1.94 10.39
N SER A 18 4.11 -0.73 10.68
CA SER A 18 4.93 0.34 11.22
C SER A 18 4.36 0.87 12.53
N GLU A 19 5.22 1.31 13.43
CA GLU A 19 4.83 1.92 14.69
C GLU A 19 5.62 3.21 14.91
N ASN A 20 4.92 4.32 15.11
CA ASN A 20 5.51 5.63 15.35
C ASN A 20 6.55 6.04 14.30
N GLY A 21 6.29 5.72 13.02
CA GLY A 21 7.16 6.02 11.88
C GLY A 21 8.30 5.03 11.66
N LYS A 22 8.44 4.00 12.50
CA LYS A 22 9.44 2.93 12.33
C LYS A 22 8.78 1.70 11.72
N ILE A 23 9.37 1.15 10.66
CA ILE A 23 8.95 -0.14 10.08
C ILE A 23 9.39 -1.26 11.05
N LEU A 24 8.43 -2.09 11.48
CA LEU A 24 8.67 -3.25 12.33
C LEU A 24 8.83 -4.53 11.51
N ALA A 25 7.98 -4.71 10.50
CA ALA A 25 8.03 -5.86 9.61
C ALA A 25 7.47 -5.50 8.24
N GLU A 26 8.04 -6.11 7.20
CA GLU A 26 7.61 -5.95 5.83
C GLU A 26 7.66 -7.31 5.11
N ALA A 27 6.66 -7.57 4.28
CA ALA A 27 6.60 -8.75 3.42
C ALA A 27 6.24 -8.33 2.00
N PHE A 28 7.03 -8.77 1.03
CA PHE A 28 6.88 -8.48 -0.39
C PHE A 28 6.88 -9.79 -1.18
N ILE A 29 5.92 -9.95 -2.08
CA ILE A 29 5.83 -11.09 -2.99
C ILE A 29 5.63 -10.57 -4.41
N ASN A 30 6.48 -11.04 -5.33
CA ASN A 30 6.36 -10.80 -6.76
C ASN A 30 6.39 -12.15 -7.50
N THR A 31 5.27 -12.84 -7.48
CA THR A 31 5.09 -14.16 -8.11
C THR A 31 3.83 -14.17 -8.98
N ALA A 32 3.66 -15.23 -9.77
CA ALA A 32 2.45 -15.42 -10.56
C ALA A 32 1.20 -15.82 -9.75
N LEU A 33 1.31 -15.89 -8.42
CA LEU A 33 0.18 -16.21 -7.54
C LEU A 33 -0.80 -15.04 -7.46
N THR A 34 -2.06 -15.34 -7.24
CA THR A 34 -3.12 -14.35 -7.15
C THR A 34 -3.04 -13.54 -5.85
N HIS A 35 -3.28 -12.24 -5.93
CA HIS A 35 -3.25 -11.33 -4.76
C HIS A 35 -4.22 -11.73 -3.64
N SER A 36 -5.34 -12.38 -3.97
CA SER A 36 -6.29 -12.88 -2.97
C SER A 36 -5.70 -13.91 -2.00
N VAL A 37 -4.70 -14.66 -2.45
CA VAL A 37 -3.99 -15.64 -1.60
C VAL A 37 -2.77 -14.99 -0.93
N THR A 38 -1.98 -14.25 -1.71
CA THR A 38 -0.69 -13.72 -1.25
C THR A 38 -0.82 -12.57 -0.26
N LEU A 39 -1.83 -11.70 -0.40
CA LEU A 39 -1.99 -10.54 0.47
C LEU A 39 -2.29 -10.96 1.91
N LEU A 40 -3.23 -11.88 2.13
CA LEU A 40 -3.55 -12.37 3.48
C LEU A 40 -2.36 -13.10 4.12
N ALA A 41 -1.60 -13.87 3.35
CA ALA A 41 -0.39 -14.52 3.83
C ALA A 41 0.67 -13.50 4.27
N ASN A 42 0.86 -12.43 3.49
CA ASN A 42 1.76 -11.34 3.84
C ASN A 42 1.32 -10.60 5.10
N ILE A 43 0.02 -10.31 5.25
CA ILE A 43 -0.53 -9.66 6.45
C ILE A 43 -0.26 -10.51 7.69
N LYS A 44 -0.59 -11.79 7.63
CA LYS A 44 -0.32 -12.73 8.74
C LYS A 44 1.16 -12.73 9.11
N LYS A 45 2.03 -12.83 8.12
CA LYS A 45 3.49 -12.87 8.31
C LYS A 45 4.01 -11.58 8.98
N VAL A 46 3.59 -10.39 8.53
CA VAL A 46 4.09 -9.13 9.11
C VAL A 46 3.56 -8.91 10.52
N LEU A 47 2.33 -9.31 10.82
CA LEU A 47 1.79 -9.28 12.18
C LEU A 47 2.58 -10.20 13.11
N GLU A 48 2.82 -11.44 12.72
CA GLU A 48 3.65 -12.39 13.49
C GLU A 48 5.08 -11.86 13.70
N GLN A 49 5.74 -11.37 12.65
CA GLN A 49 7.11 -10.86 12.73
C GLN A 49 7.26 -9.56 13.53
N SER A 50 6.22 -8.75 13.58
CA SER A 50 6.19 -7.52 14.39
C SER A 50 5.72 -7.76 15.83
N GLU A 51 5.38 -9.00 16.19
CA GLU A 51 4.77 -9.34 17.48
C GLU A 51 3.50 -8.52 17.76
N LYS A 52 2.73 -8.23 16.71
CA LYS A 52 1.46 -7.49 16.77
C LYS A 52 0.30 -8.38 16.33
N THR A 53 -0.85 -8.02 16.82
CA THR A 53 -2.14 -8.57 16.39
C THR A 53 -2.97 -7.50 15.70
N ILE A 54 -4.09 -7.85 15.10
CA ILE A 54 -4.97 -6.86 14.47
C ILE A 54 -5.56 -5.88 15.50
N GLU A 55 -5.63 -6.27 16.75
CA GLU A 55 -6.06 -5.45 17.88
C GLU A 55 -5.11 -4.30 18.19
N ASP A 56 -3.84 -4.44 17.81
CA ASP A 56 -2.80 -3.42 18.03
C ASP A 56 -2.76 -2.38 16.90
N ILE A 57 -3.57 -2.57 15.83
CA ILE A 57 -3.56 -1.70 14.65
C ILE A 57 -4.52 -0.51 14.85
N ASP A 58 -3.96 0.69 14.81
CA ASP A 58 -4.70 1.94 14.94
C ASP A 58 -5.27 2.43 13.59
N LEU A 59 -4.63 2.05 12.47
CA LEU A 59 -4.97 2.51 11.12
C LEU A 59 -4.58 1.46 10.09
N ILE A 60 -5.45 1.21 9.10
CA ILE A 60 -5.10 0.44 7.91
C ILE A 60 -4.94 1.40 6.73
N ALA A 61 -3.74 1.50 6.17
CA ALA A 61 -3.46 2.23 4.95
C ALA A 61 -3.45 1.26 3.76
N VAL A 62 -4.15 1.59 2.67
CA VAL A 62 -4.22 0.73 1.49
C VAL A 62 -4.11 1.54 0.20
N THR A 63 -3.32 1.05 -0.76
CA THR A 63 -3.28 1.65 -2.09
C THR A 63 -4.63 1.50 -2.78
N ALA A 64 -5.23 2.65 -3.15
CA ALA A 64 -6.53 2.72 -3.82
C ALA A 64 -6.40 3.03 -5.33
N GLY A 65 -5.20 2.94 -5.85
CA GLY A 65 -4.88 3.18 -7.26
C GLY A 65 -4.17 4.51 -7.51
N PRO A 66 -3.85 4.75 -8.78
CA PRO A 66 -4.09 3.90 -9.95
C PRO A 66 -3.31 2.59 -9.94
N GLY A 67 -3.75 1.59 -10.72
CA GLY A 67 -3.04 0.30 -10.83
C GLY A 67 -3.91 -0.82 -11.39
N SER A 68 -3.55 -2.05 -11.07
CA SER A 68 -4.32 -3.23 -11.42
C SER A 68 -5.75 -3.13 -10.84
N PHE A 69 -6.75 -3.10 -11.70
CA PHE A 69 -8.16 -3.02 -11.30
C PHE A 69 -8.55 -4.12 -10.30
N THR A 70 -8.17 -5.34 -10.59
CA THR A 70 -8.45 -6.49 -9.71
C THR A 70 -7.64 -6.40 -8.42
N GLY A 71 -6.35 -6.07 -8.51
CA GLY A 71 -5.48 -5.98 -7.35
C GLY A 71 -5.92 -4.89 -6.36
N VAL A 72 -6.22 -3.70 -6.84
CA VAL A 72 -6.74 -2.59 -6.01
C VAL A 72 -8.03 -3.01 -5.30
N LYS A 73 -8.97 -3.66 -6.00
CA LYS A 73 -10.20 -4.15 -5.37
C LYS A 73 -9.96 -5.18 -4.28
N ILE A 74 -9.03 -6.11 -4.51
CA ILE A 74 -8.65 -7.12 -3.51
C ILE A 74 -8.05 -6.42 -2.28
N GLY A 75 -7.12 -5.49 -2.47
CA GLY A 75 -6.49 -4.73 -1.38
C GLY A 75 -7.51 -3.97 -0.54
N VAL A 76 -8.38 -3.21 -1.19
CA VAL A 76 -9.43 -2.42 -0.51
C VAL A 76 -10.45 -3.31 0.19
N ALA A 77 -10.88 -4.42 -0.43
CA ALA A 77 -11.79 -5.37 0.20
C ALA A 77 -11.16 -6.03 1.42
N CYS A 78 -9.89 -6.41 1.34
CA CYS A 78 -9.13 -6.98 2.45
C CYS A 78 -9.02 -5.98 3.62
N ALA A 79 -8.62 -4.73 3.34
CA ALA A 79 -8.53 -3.68 4.35
C ALA A 79 -9.87 -3.44 5.07
N LYS A 80 -10.95 -3.33 4.30
CA LYS A 80 -12.31 -3.17 4.87
C LYS A 80 -12.75 -4.38 5.70
N GLY A 81 -12.46 -5.59 5.23
CA GLY A 81 -12.80 -6.81 5.97
C GLY A 81 -12.08 -6.89 7.32
N LEU A 82 -10.79 -6.56 7.35
CA LEU A 82 -10.02 -6.52 8.60
C LEU A 82 -10.49 -5.41 9.55
N ALA A 83 -10.88 -4.27 9.00
CA ALA A 83 -11.34 -3.12 9.77
C ALA A 83 -12.72 -3.30 10.38
N PHE A 84 -13.62 -4.06 9.72
CA PHE A 84 -15.06 -4.07 9.97
C PHE A 84 -15.40 -4.49 11.39
N GLU A 85 -14.79 -5.53 11.90
CA GLU A 85 -15.13 -6.09 13.23
C GLU A 85 -14.71 -5.18 14.38
N ARG A 86 -13.68 -4.35 14.16
CA ARG A 86 -13.02 -3.55 15.19
C ARG A 86 -13.10 -2.05 14.95
N ASP A 87 -13.82 -1.66 13.92
CA ASP A 87 -14.00 -0.26 13.52
C ASP A 87 -12.67 0.50 13.31
N ILE A 88 -11.65 -0.21 12.80
CA ILE A 88 -10.34 0.39 12.53
C ILE A 88 -10.47 1.36 11.35
N PRO A 89 -10.02 2.61 11.45
CA PRO A 89 -10.06 3.55 10.34
C PRO A 89 -9.19 3.06 9.17
N CYS A 90 -9.72 3.20 7.93
CA CYS A 90 -9.00 2.89 6.69
C CYS A 90 -8.65 4.17 5.95
N PHE A 91 -7.40 4.28 5.50
CA PHE A 91 -6.90 5.40 4.72
C PHE A 91 -6.51 4.96 3.31
N ALA A 92 -7.06 5.64 2.30
CA ALA A 92 -6.76 5.37 0.90
C ALA A 92 -5.50 6.13 0.46
N VAL A 93 -4.52 5.41 -0.06
CA VAL A 93 -3.25 5.97 -0.53
C VAL A 93 -3.19 5.93 -2.06
N SER A 94 -2.78 7.03 -2.69
CA SER A 94 -2.47 7.03 -4.13
C SER A 94 -1.20 6.22 -4.39
N SER A 95 -1.27 5.25 -5.32
CA SER A 95 -0.09 4.46 -5.73
C SER A 95 1.01 5.34 -6.32
N LEU A 96 0.65 6.42 -7.04
CA LEU A 96 1.62 7.37 -7.58
C LEU A 96 2.25 8.24 -6.49
N ALA A 97 1.49 8.62 -5.46
CA ALA A 97 2.04 9.35 -4.32
C ALA A 97 3.01 8.46 -3.52
N ALA A 98 2.63 7.20 -3.25
CA ALA A 98 3.52 6.24 -2.60
C ALA A 98 4.81 6.01 -3.41
N ALA A 99 4.73 5.92 -4.73
CA ALA A 99 5.91 5.82 -5.60
C ALA A 99 6.81 7.06 -5.51
N ALA A 100 6.23 8.27 -5.46
CA ALA A 100 6.98 9.51 -5.35
C ALA A 100 7.70 9.66 -4.00
N GLU A 101 7.17 9.08 -2.93
CA GLU A 101 7.79 9.11 -1.60
C GLU A 101 9.17 8.41 -1.55
N ASN A 102 9.47 7.48 -2.47
CA ASN A 102 10.79 6.87 -2.54
C ASN A 102 11.92 7.90 -2.81
N VAL A 103 11.58 9.07 -3.30
CA VAL A 103 12.50 10.18 -3.57
C VAL A 103 12.11 11.46 -2.83
N SER A 104 11.46 11.33 -1.67
CA SER A 104 10.92 12.45 -0.88
C SER A 104 11.99 13.50 -0.47
N LEU A 105 13.25 13.08 -0.35
CA LEU A 105 14.38 13.99 -0.04
C LEU A 105 14.87 14.77 -1.26
N PHE A 106 14.39 14.48 -2.47
CA PHE A 106 14.76 15.21 -3.67
C PHE A 106 14.00 16.55 -3.74
N SER A 107 14.77 17.64 -3.80
CA SER A 107 14.21 18.98 -4.03
C SER A 107 14.07 19.22 -5.54
N GLY A 108 12.85 19.33 -6.02
CA GLY A 108 12.57 19.56 -7.44
C GLY A 108 11.25 18.96 -7.90
N THR A 109 11.17 18.67 -9.19
CA THR A 109 9.98 18.06 -9.80
C THR A 109 10.18 16.55 -9.93
N VAL A 110 9.27 15.79 -9.35
CA VAL A 110 9.17 14.34 -9.45
C VAL A 110 7.96 13.98 -10.30
N ILE A 111 8.14 13.14 -11.29
CA ILE A 111 7.05 12.59 -12.10
C ILE A 111 6.95 11.10 -11.80
N ALA A 112 5.92 10.73 -11.06
CA ALA A 112 5.59 9.33 -10.84
C ALA A 112 4.79 8.82 -12.05
N VAL A 113 5.20 7.68 -12.61
CA VAL A 113 4.59 7.10 -13.80
C VAL A 113 4.32 5.62 -13.57
N MET A 114 3.15 5.15 -13.99
CA MET A 114 2.76 3.75 -13.94
C MET A 114 2.13 3.33 -15.27
N ASP A 115 2.49 2.15 -15.77
CA ASP A 115 1.90 1.60 -16.99
C ASP A 115 0.39 1.32 -16.80
N ALA A 116 -0.44 2.00 -17.59
CA ALA A 116 -1.89 1.82 -17.63
C ALA A 116 -2.33 0.80 -18.69
N ARG A 117 -1.36 0.10 -19.33
CA ARG A 117 -1.55 -0.79 -20.47
C ARG A 117 -2.05 -0.04 -21.74
N ARG A 118 -2.19 -0.76 -22.84
CA ARG A 118 -2.69 -0.22 -24.12
C ARG A 118 -1.98 1.06 -24.58
N LYS A 119 -0.65 1.15 -24.36
CA LYS A 119 0.19 2.31 -24.70
C LYS A 119 -0.23 3.61 -23.96
N SER A 120 -0.76 3.48 -22.76
CA SER A 120 -1.16 4.59 -21.90
C SER A 120 -0.43 4.52 -20.56
N PHE A 121 -0.32 5.67 -19.90
CA PHE A 121 0.33 5.80 -18.60
C PHE A 121 -0.56 6.56 -17.62
N TYR A 122 -0.59 6.12 -16.38
CA TYR A 122 -0.97 6.97 -15.25
C TYR A 122 0.24 7.80 -14.87
N ASN A 123 0.05 9.07 -14.61
CA ASN A 123 1.13 9.92 -14.10
C ASN A 123 0.61 10.93 -13.08
N ALA A 124 1.53 11.39 -12.23
CA ALA A 124 1.31 12.50 -11.32
C ALA A 124 2.61 13.28 -11.17
N VAL A 125 2.51 14.59 -11.09
CA VAL A 125 3.64 15.50 -10.95
C VAL A 125 3.64 16.04 -9.53
N PHE A 126 4.78 15.93 -8.86
CA PHE A 126 5.00 16.43 -7.52
C PHE A 126 6.11 17.48 -7.56
N LYS A 127 5.90 18.61 -6.89
CA LYS A 127 6.90 19.66 -6.72
C LYS A 127 7.21 19.80 -5.23
N ASN A 128 8.48 19.62 -4.88
CA ASN A 128 8.92 19.68 -3.48
C ASN A 128 8.04 18.82 -2.55
N GLY A 129 7.77 17.58 -2.97
CA GLY A 129 6.96 16.63 -2.22
C GLY A 129 5.44 16.87 -2.22
N LYS A 130 4.94 17.89 -2.91
CA LYS A 130 3.50 18.19 -3.00
C LYS A 130 2.96 17.89 -4.39
N LEU A 131 1.76 17.30 -4.44
CA LEU A 131 1.07 17.04 -5.71
C LEU A 131 0.80 18.37 -6.45
N ASP A 132 1.27 18.48 -7.68
CA ASP A 132 1.06 19.63 -8.56
C ASP A 132 -0.04 19.35 -9.59
N ARG A 133 -0.02 18.13 -10.21
CA ARG A 133 -1.06 17.61 -11.12
C ARG A 133 -0.90 16.11 -11.41
#